data_ffd8a9101d85455b03456689c31da14f
#
_entry.id   ffd8a9101d85455b03456689c31da14f
#
_cell.length_a   1.000
_cell.length_b   1.000
_cell.length_c   1.000
_cell.angle_alpha   90.00
_cell.angle_beta   90.00
_cell.angle_gamma   90.00
#
_symmetry.space_group_name_H-M   'P 1'
#
loop_
_entity.id
_entity.type
_entity.pdbx_description
1 polymer ?
#
loop_
_entity_poly.entity_id
_entity_poly.type
_entity_poly.pdbx_seq_one_letter_code
_entity_poly.pdbx_strand_id
1 'polypeptide(L)'
;MKKNLIITGGIFHPFSETSDTLSEILNTLGYDSEITIDLEKGIKDINNFDLITFNALRWRMLNHEKYIPYLDEWQFSLSVSSRNILDSYLKNGGAMIAFHTSSICFD
;
A
#
# COMPACT_ATOMS: atom_id res chain seq x y z
N MET A 1 -18.76 10.55 -4.01
CA MET A 1 -18.22 9.25 -3.55
C MET A 1 -17.08 9.47 -2.58
N LYS A 2 -16.88 8.56 -1.65
CA LYS A 2 -15.70 8.54 -0.80
C LYS A 2 -14.47 8.15 -1.61
N LYS A 3 -13.31 8.58 -1.16
CA LYS A 3 -12.04 8.32 -1.86
C LYS A 3 -11.24 7.24 -1.15
N ASN A 4 -10.73 6.30 -1.95
CA ASN A 4 -9.84 5.23 -1.51
C ASN A 4 -8.50 5.32 -2.25
N LEU A 5 -7.41 5.11 -1.52
CA LEU A 5 -6.09 4.95 -2.13
C LEU A 5 -5.66 3.50 -1.98
N ILE A 6 -5.41 2.83 -3.10
CA ILE A 6 -4.83 1.49 -3.11
C ILE A 6 -3.32 1.64 -3.31
N ILE A 7 -2.57 1.28 -2.29
CA ILE A 7 -1.10 1.23 -2.33
C ILE A 7 -0.72 -0.22 -2.61
N THR A 8 -0.03 -0.46 -3.70
CA THR A 8 0.21 -1.81 -4.21
C THR A 8 1.62 -1.98 -4.74
N GLY A 9 1.94 -3.18 -5.14
CA GLY A 9 3.20 -3.55 -5.76
C GLY A 9 4.01 -4.53 -4.93
N GLY A 10 4.98 -5.14 -5.56
CA GLY A 10 5.85 -6.12 -4.93
C GLY A 10 6.00 -7.38 -5.75
N ILE A 11 6.51 -8.43 -5.09
CA ILE A 11 6.92 -9.67 -5.75
C ILE A 11 5.91 -10.80 -5.53
N PHE A 12 5.93 -11.78 -6.44
CA PHE A 12 5.29 -13.10 -6.34
C PHE A 12 3.75 -13.12 -6.34
N HIS A 13 3.10 -11.99 -6.55
CA HIS A 13 1.63 -11.90 -6.58
C HIS A 13 1.19 -11.03 -7.76
N PRO A 14 0.01 -11.29 -8.34
CA PRO A 14 -0.52 -10.49 -9.45
C PRO A 14 -1.16 -9.17 -8.94
N PHE A 15 -0.36 -8.31 -8.34
CA PHE A 15 -0.84 -7.10 -7.66
C PHE A 15 -1.59 -6.12 -8.57
N SER A 16 -1.18 -5.99 -9.84
CA SER A 16 -1.87 -5.12 -10.79
C SER A 16 -3.32 -5.59 -10.99
N GLU A 17 -3.50 -6.87 -11.26
CA GLU A 17 -4.81 -7.47 -11.51
C GLU A 17 -5.71 -7.44 -10.26
N THR A 18 -5.18 -7.82 -9.11
CA THR A 18 -5.94 -7.82 -7.87
C THR A 18 -6.30 -6.43 -7.42
N SER A 19 -5.43 -5.44 -7.63
CA SER A 19 -5.73 -4.04 -7.32
C SER A 19 -6.84 -3.47 -8.20
N ASP A 20 -6.85 -3.80 -9.48
CA ASP A 20 -7.94 -3.42 -10.39
C ASP A 20 -9.27 -4.03 -9.92
N THR A 21 -9.27 -5.30 -9.55
CA THR A 21 -10.47 -5.97 -9.02
C THR A 21 -10.94 -5.32 -7.72
N LEU A 22 -10.03 -4.99 -6.82
CA LEU A 22 -10.36 -4.29 -5.57
C LEU A 22 -10.99 -2.93 -5.84
N SER A 23 -10.44 -2.19 -6.82
CA SER A 23 -11.00 -0.90 -7.23
C SER A 23 -12.45 -1.05 -7.72
N GLU A 24 -12.73 -2.07 -8.52
CA GLU A 24 -14.09 -2.35 -9.00
C GLU A 24 -15.04 -2.70 -7.87
N ILE A 25 -14.63 -3.58 -6.96
CA ILE A 25 -15.43 -3.98 -5.80
C ILE A 25 -15.74 -2.76 -4.93
N LEU A 26 -14.73 -1.96 -4.61
CA LEU A 26 -14.89 -0.78 -3.77
C LEU A 26 -15.74 0.29 -4.44
N ASN A 27 -15.73 0.38 -5.77
CA ASN A 27 -16.64 1.24 -6.49
C ASN A 27 -18.10 0.89 -6.24
N THR A 28 -18.44 -0.38 -6.21
CA THR A 28 -19.81 -0.83 -5.88
C THR A 28 -20.23 -0.47 -4.46
N LEU A 29 -19.27 -0.21 -3.58
CA LEU A 29 -19.49 0.19 -2.19
C LEU A 29 -19.44 1.70 -1.98
N GLY A 30 -19.32 2.48 -3.05
CA GLY A 30 -19.33 3.94 -2.98
C GLY A 30 -17.95 4.58 -2.85
N TYR A 31 -16.87 3.87 -3.15
CA TYR A 31 -15.51 4.41 -3.12
C TYR A 31 -14.97 4.57 -4.54
N ASP A 32 -14.42 5.75 -4.80
CA ASP A 32 -13.61 6.04 -5.98
C ASP A 32 -12.15 5.81 -5.63
N SER A 33 -11.48 4.88 -6.32
CA SER A 33 -10.13 4.44 -5.96
C SER A 33 -9.08 5.00 -6.90
N GLU A 34 -7.97 5.48 -6.32
CA GLU A 34 -6.70 5.68 -7.02
C GLU A 34 -5.77 4.54 -6.67
N ILE A 35 -4.95 4.09 -7.63
CA ILE A 35 -3.99 3.01 -7.45
C ILE A 35 -2.58 3.57 -7.63
N THR A 36 -1.69 3.30 -6.69
CA THR A 36 -0.29 3.73 -6.79
C THR A 36 0.67 2.65 -6.32
N ILE A 37 1.84 2.58 -6.97
CA ILE A 37 2.98 1.79 -6.52
C ILE A 37 4.01 2.67 -5.79
N ASP A 38 3.80 3.97 -5.76
CA ASP A 38 4.66 4.93 -5.07
C ASP A 38 4.17 5.12 -3.63
N LEU A 39 4.73 4.34 -2.72
CA LEU A 39 4.31 4.32 -1.32
C LEU A 39 4.58 5.64 -0.61
N GLU A 40 5.75 6.22 -0.81
CA GLU A 40 6.12 7.47 -0.12
C GLU A 40 5.18 8.62 -0.53
N LYS A 41 4.89 8.74 -1.82
CA LYS A 41 3.94 9.73 -2.32
C LYS A 41 2.53 9.45 -1.81
N GLY A 42 2.10 8.20 -1.88
CA GLY A 42 0.76 7.80 -1.41
C GLY A 42 0.54 8.14 0.06
N ILE A 43 1.52 7.85 0.90
CA ILE A 43 1.44 8.15 2.34
C ILE A 43 1.45 9.66 2.58
N LYS A 44 2.21 10.44 1.84
CA LYS A 44 2.17 11.91 1.97
C LYS A 44 0.80 12.50 1.67
N ASP A 45 0.09 11.90 0.74
CA ASP A 45 -1.24 12.36 0.30
C ASP A 45 -2.39 11.72 1.08
N ILE A 46 -2.09 10.93 2.11
CA ILE A 46 -3.04 10.05 2.80
C ILE A 46 -4.29 10.77 3.32
N ASN A 47 -4.15 12.02 3.75
CA ASN A 47 -5.26 12.81 4.31
C ASN A 47 -6.28 13.26 3.24
N ASN A 48 -5.99 13.04 1.97
CA ASN A 48 -6.94 13.29 0.89
C ASN A 48 -7.92 12.12 0.67
N PHE A 49 -7.76 11.04 1.43
CA PHE A 49 -8.53 9.80 1.25
C PHE A 49 -9.30 9.42 2.50
N ASP A 50 -10.47 8.85 2.29
CA ASP A 50 -11.33 8.33 3.36
C ASP A 50 -10.92 6.91 3.78
N LEU A 51 -10.28 6.17 2.87
CA LEU A 51 -9.83 4.79 3.07
C LEU A 51 -8.48 4.59 2.41
N ILE A 52 -7.60 3.90 3.10
CA ILE A 52 -6.32 3.42 2.55
C ILE A 52 -6.36 1.90 2.48
N THR A 53 -6.07 1.36 1.31
CA THR A 53 -6.02 -0.08 1.09
C THR A 53 -4.61 -0.49 0.70
N PHE A 54 -4.00 -1.35 1.51
CA PHE A 54 -2.69 -1.93 1.19
C PHE A 54 -2.87 -3.30 0.54
N ASN A 55 -2.37 -3.43 -0.67
CA ASN A 55 -2.32 -4.68 -1.43
C ASN A 55 -0.92 -4.85 -2.00
N ALA A 56 0.05 -5.17 -1.13
CA ALA A 56 1.46 -5.10 -1.46
C ALA A 56 2.29 -6.17 -0.74
N LEU A 57 3.46 -6.45 -1.28
CA LEU A 57 4.50 -7.23 -0.62
C LEU A 57 5.85 -6.59 -0.90
N ARG A 58 6.26 -5.67 -0.04
CA ARG A 58 7.50 -4.91 -0.19
C ARG A 58 8.17 -4.72 1.17
N TRP A 59 9.45 -5.06 1.23
CA TRP A 59 10.31 -4.83 2.40
C TRP A 59 11.75 -4.71 1.91
N ARG A 60 12.73 -4.64 2.80
CA ARG A 60 14.15 -4.49 2.39
C ARG A 60 14.69 -5.68 1.61
N MET A 61 14.10 -6.86 1.79
CA MET A 61 14.45 -8.10 1.07
C MET A 61 15.92 -8.51 1.25
N LEU A 62 16.48 -8.28 2.43
CA LEU A 62 17.87 -8.59 2.75
C LEU A 62 18.01 -9.94 3.50
N ASN A 63 16.92 -10.63 3.73
CA ASN A 63 16.86 -11.82 4.56
C ASN A 63 17.12 -13.13 3.81
N HIS A 64 17.26 -13.10 2.48
CA HIS A 64 17.61 -14.27 1.68
C HIS A 64 18.14 -13.87 0.31
N GLU A 65 19.11 -14.62 -0.22
CA GLU A 65 19.73 -14.35 -1.53
C GLU A 65 18.76 -14.47 -2.72
N LYS A 66 17.69 -15.25 -2.58
CA LYS A 66 16.67 -15.41 -3.64
C LYS A 66 15.97 -14.11 -4.03
N TYR A 67 16.05 -13.07 -3.19
CA TYR A 67 15.43 -11.77 -3.46
C TYR A 67 16.34 -10.81 -4.23
N ILE A 68 17.63 -11.14 -4.41
CA ILE A 68 18.58 -10.27 -5.09
C ILE A 68 18.08 -9.78 -6.46
N PRO A 69 17.49 -10.62 -7.32
CA PRO A 69 17.01 -10.16 -8.64
C PRO A 69 15.88 -9.10 -8.57
N TYR A 70 15.24 -8.95 -7.43
CA TYR A 70 14.07 -8.07 -7.24
C TYR A 70 14.39 -6.80 -6.48
N LEU A 71 15.61 -6.64 -5.96
CA LEU A 71 15.98 -5.53 -5.08
C LEU A 71 15.83 -4.18 -5.78
N ASP A 72 16.32 -4.04 -7.00
CA ASP A 72 16.34 -2.75 -7.71
C ASP A 72 14.93 -2.19 -7.90
N GLU A 73 13.97 -3.04 -8.20
CA GLU A 73 12.60 -2.61 -8.49
C GLU A 73 11.73 -2.53 -7.24
N TRP A 74 11.89 -3.47 -6.31
CA TRP A 74 10.89 -3.68 -5.27
C TRP A 74 11.36 -3.56 -3.84
N GLN A 75 12.66 -3.43 -3.58
CA GLN A 75 13.08 -3.23 -2.19
C GLN A 75 12.52 -1.92 -1.64
N PHE A 76 12.13 -1.93 -0.38
CA PHE A 76 11.52 -0.78 0.24
C PHE A 76 11.68 -0.81 1.76
N SER A 77 11.89 0.35 2.34
CA SER A 77 11.81 0.56 3.77
C SER A 77 11.06 1.87 4.02
N LEU A 78 10.15 1.85 4.96
CA LEU A 78 9.32 3.01 5.24
C LEU A 78 10.14 4.07 5.97
N SER A 79 10.14 5.31 5.47
CA SER A 79 10.83 6.41 6.13
C SER A 79 10.19 6.73 7.49
N VAL A 80 10.97 7.33 8.38
CA VAL A 80 10.44 7.79 9.68
C VAL A 80 9.32 8.81 9.48
N SER A 81 9.47 9.71 8.51
CA SER A 81 8.42 10.67 8.15
C SER A 81 7.13 9.99 7.75
N SER A 82 7.20 9.00 6.86
CA SER A 82 6.01 8.25 6.41
C SER A 82 5.37 7.43 7.53
N ARG A 83 6.17 6.83 8.41
CA ARG A 83 5.65 6.14 9.60
C ARG A 83 4.85 7.09 10.48
N ASN A 84 5.36 8.29 10.71
CA ASN A 84 4.69 9.29 11.54
C ASN A 84 3.38 9.76 10.91
N ILE A 85 3.37 9.95 9.59
CA ILE A 85 2.15 10.34 8.86
C ILE A 85 1.09 9.24 8.96
N LEU A 86 1.46 7.98 8.74
CA LEU A 86 0.54 6.85 8.82
C LEU A 86 0.00 6.67 10.24
N ASP A 87 0.88 6.76 11.25
CA ASP A 87 0.49 6.65 12.64
C ASP A 87 -0.50 7.76 13.04
N SER A 88 -0.25 9.00 12.64
CA SER A 88 -1.15 10.11 12.89
C SER A 88 -2.50 9.94 12.18
N TYR A 89 -2.48 9.46 10.94
CA TYR A 89 -3.71 9.17 10.20
C TYR A 89 -4.60 8.18 10.95
N LEU A 90 -4.03 7.08 11.43
CA LEU A 90 -4.76 6.05 12.17
C LEU A 90 -5.23 6.56 13.54
N LYS A 91 -4.39 7.27 14.27
CA LYS A 91 -4.74 7.86 15.58
C LYS A 91 -5.87 8.87 15.46
N ASN A 92 -5.97 9.57 14.34
CA ASN A 92 -7.03 10.54 14.09
C ASN A 92 -8.29 9.92 13.48
N GLY A 93 -8.41 8.59 13.52
CA GLY A 93 -9.61 7.88 13.06
C GLY A 93 -9.62 7.50 11.60
N GLY A 94 -8.49 7.53 10.93
CA GLY A 94 -8.37 7.08 9.54
C GLY A 94 -8.66 5.59 9.39
N ALA A 95 -9.25 5.20 8.27
CA ALA A 95 -9.61 3.82 7.96
C ALA A 95 -8.56 3.17 7.06
N MET A 96 -8.21 1.92 7.36
CA MET A 96 -7.22 1.16 6.60
C MET A 96 -7.64 -0.30 6.47
N ILE A 97 -7.39 -0.86 5.29
CA ILE A 97 -7.49 -2.31 5.03
C ILE A 97 -6.11 -2.78 4.55
N ALA A 98 -5.63 -3.88 5.12
CA ALA A 98 -4.38 -4.51 4.69
C ALA A 98 -4.66 -5.95 4.27
N PHE A 99 -4.42 -6.26 3.00
CA PHE A 99 -4.66 -7.58 2.45
C PHE A 99 -3.43 -8.47 2.58
N HIS A 100 -3.63 -9.72 2.98
CA HIS A 100 -2.68 -10.83 2.95
C HIS A 100 -1.28 -10.41 3.46
N THR A 101 -0.31 -10.35 2.57
CA THR A 101 1.09 -10.05 2.88
C THR A 101 1.35 -8.61 3.30
N SER A 102 0.41 -7.72 3.11
CA SER A 102 0.59 -6.30 3.48
C SER A 102 0.78 -6.11 4.98
N SER A 103 0.34 -7.04 5.80
CA SER A 103 0.52 -7.00 7.25
C SER A 103 1.98 -7.20 7.69
N ILE A 104 2.84 -7.70 6.82
CA ILE A 104 4.27 -7.94 7.10
C ILE A 104 5.19 -7.08 6.25
N CYS A 105 4.64 -6.07 5.57
CA CYS A 105 5.42 -5.15 4.75
C CYS A 105 6.07 -4.04 5.58
N PHE A 106 7.02 -3.35 4.92
CA PHE A 106 7.55 -2.06 5.35
C PHE A 106 8.41 -2.11 6.62
N ASP A 107 9.25 -3.11 6.74
CA ASP A 107 10.25 -3.23 7.81
C ASP A 107 11.33 -2.13 7.77
#